data_aeb1ae5c8ff7acf09a68465886b1b0d8
#
_entry.id   aeb1ae5c8ff7acf09a68465886b1b0d8
#
_cell.length_a   1.000
_cell.length_b   1.000
_cell.length_c   1.000
_cell.angle_alpha   90.00
_cell.angle_beta   90.00
_cell.angle_gamma   90.00
#
_symmetry.space_group_name_H-M   'P 1'
#
loop_
_entity.id
_entity.type
_entity.pdbx_description
1 polymer ?
#
loop_
_entity_poly.entity_id
_entity_poly.type
_entity_poly.pdbx_seq_one_letter_code
_entity_poly.pdbx_strand_id
1 'polypeptide(L)'
;LTRVIFDSQQNSASIKVNNFNENKSWLLRSWISNYSDDGKSKSFIITPILYRVLPNESIQLKIEKTDDLLPTDRESVFRINVLAIPPKEISNDKTSSKPSDLQFAINSRIKLIYRPHKLNETDKVNAAFKSLKILKKNEYISI
;
A
#
# COMPACT_ATOMS: atom_id res chain seq x y z
N LEU A 1 10.20 2.50 -0.64
CA LEU A 1 9.25 2.34 0.47
C LEU A 1 8.72 0.91 0.47
N THR A 2 8.94 0.17 1.56
CA THR A 2 8.52 -1.24 1.67
C THR A 2 7.32 -1.44 2.60
N ARG A 3 7.10 -0.50 3.53
CA ARG A 3 6.03 -0.52 4.51
C ARG A 3 5.72 0.88 5.02
N VAL A 4 4.52 1.04 5.55
CA VAL A 4 4.09 2.24 6.29
C VAL A 4 3.72 1.80 7.70
N ILE A 5 4.25 2.46 8.71
CA ILE A 5 3.86 2.27 10.11
C ILE A 5 2.85 3.36 10.46
N PHE A 6 1.67 2.95 10.91
CA PHE A 6 0.63 3.84 11.40
C PHE A 6 0.56 3.68 12.93
N ASP A 7 1.10 4.65 13.65
CA ASP A 7 0.99 4.70 15.11
C ASP A 7 -0.46 5.04 15.50
N SER A 8 -0.98 4.36 16.53
CA SER A 8 -2.36 4.56 16.98
C SER A 8 -2.67 5.98 17.45
N GLN A 9 -1.67 6.78 17.80
CA GLN A 9 -1.82 8.19 18.18
C GLN A 9 -1.80 9.14 16.98
N GLN A 10 -1.44 8.66 15.78
CA GLN A 10 -1.48 9.47 14.57
C GLN A 10 -2.90 9.55 14.01
N ASN A 11 -3.29 10.73 13.53
CA ASN A 11 -4.56 10.93 12.85
C ASN A 11 -4.52 10.46 11.39
N SER A 12 -3.34 10.51 10.77
CA SER A 12 -3.14 10.10 9.39
C SER A 12 -1.69 9.75 9.11
N ALA A 13 -1.50 8.93 8.07
CA ALA A 13 -0.21 8.71 7.44
C ALA A 13 -0.31 9.07 5.95
N SER A 14 0.81 9.22 5.28
CA SER A 14 0.80 9.51 3.83
C SER A 14 1.92 8.81 3.10
N ILE A 15 1.67 8.54 1.82
CA ILE A 15 2.68 8.06 0.88
C ILE A 15 2.71 8.98 -0.34
N LYS A 16 3.90 9.21 -0.87
CA LYS A 16 4.10 10.01 -2.08
C LYS A 16 4.25 9.07 -3.29
N VAL A 17 3.50 9.36 -4.34
CA VAL A 17 3.60 8.68 -5.64
C VAL A 17 4.09 9.70 -6.65
N ASN A 18 5.14 9.35 -7.41
CA ASN A 18 5.72 10.23 -8.41
C ASN A 18 5.51 9.61 -9.80
N ASN A 19 5.10 10.42 -10.74
CA ASN A 19 5.13 10.08 -12.15
C ASN A 19 6.39 10.68 -12.79
N PHE A 20 7.40 9.87 -13.03
CA PHE A 20 8.64 10.29 -13.68
C PHE A 20 8.56 10.27 -15.22
N ASN A 21 7.41 9.93 -15.79
CA ASN A 21 7.24 9.98 -17.23
C ASN A 21 7.07 11.44 -17.68
N GLU A 22 7.81 11.84 -18.69
CA GLU A 22 7.81 13.22 -19.19
C GLU A 22 6.62 13.54 -20.09
N ASN A 23 5.99 12.52 -20.69
CA ASN A 23 5.00 12.69 -21.75
C ASN A 23 3.65 12.03 -21.46
N LYS A 24 3.57 11.11 -20.51
CA LYS A 24 2.35 10.32 -20.26
C LYS A 24 1.76 10.57 -18.90
N SER A 25 0.46 10.84 -18.86
CA SER A 25 -0.33 10.85 -17.64
C SER A 25 -0.73 9.43 -17.29
N TRP A 26 -0.84 9.13 -15.99
CA TRP A 26 -1.31 7.84 -15.50
C TRP A 26 -2.55 8.02 -14.65
N LEU A 27 -3.47 7.07 -14.71
CA LEU A 27 -4.60 7.03 -13.81
C LEU A 27 -4.24 6.14 -12.63
N LEU A 28 -4.24 6.69 -11.43
CA LEU A 28 -3.99 5.96 -10.18
C LEU A 28 -5.32 5.60 -9.53
N ARG A 29 -5.48 4.33 -9.16
CA ARG A 29 -6.55 3.86 -8.29
C ARG A 29 -5.94 3.33 -7.01
N SER A 30 -6.37 3.87 -5.85
CA SER A 30 -5.80 3.55 -4.53
C SER A 30 -6.86 2.96 -3.61
N TRP A 31 -6.51 1.91 -2.85
CA TRP A 31 -7.38 1.33 -1.82
C TRP A 31 -6.55 0.60 -0.77
N ILE A 32 -7.17 0.38 0.40
CA ILE A 32 -6.61 -0.45 1.47
C ILE A 32 -7.37 -1.77 1.49
N SER A 33 -6.63 -2.88 1.55
CA SER A 33 -7.20 -4.22 1.71
C SER A 33 -6.69 -4.90 2.97
N ASN A 34 -7.46 -5.87 3.46
CA ASN A 34 -7.03 -6.76 4.52
C ASN A 34 -5.83 -7.58 4.05
N TYR A 35 -4.96 -7.96 4.97
CA TYR A 35 -3.79 -8.76 4.62
C TYR A 35 -4.14 -10.23 4.36
N SER A 36 -5.15 -10.77 5.06
CA SER A 36 -5.53 -12.18 5.03
C SER A 36 -6.32 -12.61 3.80
N ASP A 37 -7.29 -11.78 3.37
CA ASP A 37 -8.28 -12.15 2.36
C ASP A 37 -8.32 -11.23 1.13
N ASP A 38 -7.46 -10.21 1.09
CA ASP A 38 -7.46 -9.14 0.07
C ASP A 38 -8.79 -8.34 -0.03
N GLY A 39 -9.75 -8.59 0.86
CA GLY A 39 -10.98 -7.84 0.94
C GLY A 39 -10.74 -6.38 1.29
N LYS A 40 -11.65 -5.49 0.86
CA LYS A 40 -11.56 -4.06 1.19
C LYS A 40 -11.56 -3.86 2.71
N SER A 41 -10.57 -3.15 3.22
CA SER A 41 -10.50 -2.80 4.65
C SER A 41 -11.67 -1.89 5.04
N LYS A 42 -12.22 -2.15 6.23
CA LYS A 42 -13.17 -1.25 6.89
C LYS A 42 -12.48 -0.31 7.87
N SER A 43 -11.25 -0.64 8.30
CA SER A 43 -10.52 0.10 9.35
C SER A 43 -9.71 1.24 8.81
N PHE A 44 -9.41 1.26 7.51
CA PHE A 44 -8.61 2.31 6.87
C PHE A 44 -9.18 2.71 5.53
N ILE A 45 -9.05 4.00 5.23
CA ILE A 45 -9.29 4.58 3.91
C ILE A 45 -8.03 5.26 3.40
N ILE A 46 -7.93 5.37 2.07
CA ILE A 46 -6.87 6.13 1.39
C ILE A 46 -7.52 7.11 0.41
N THR A 47 -7.02 8.33 0.38
CA THR A 47 -7.53 9.41 -0.48
C THR A 47 -6.39 10.13 -1.20
N PRO A 48 -6.60 10.53 -2.47
CA PRO A 48 -7.74 10.25 -3.33
C PRO A 48 -7.81 8.77 -3.75
N ILE A 49 -9.03 8.24 -3.96
CA ILE A 49 -9.25 6.86 -4.44
C ILE A 49 -8.90 6.74 -5.92
N LEU A 50 -9.15 7.77 -6.68
CA LEU A 50 -8.87 7.85 -8.11
C LEU A 50 -8.26 9.20 -8.43
N TYR A 51 -7.12 9.21 -9.12
CA TYR A 51 -6.41 10.44 -9.47
C TYR A 51 -5.63 10.27 -10.76
N ARG A 52 -5.73 11.28 -11.65
CA ARG A 52 -4.91 11.35 -12.85
C ARG A 52 -3.64 12.13 -12.54
N VAL A 53 -2.52 11.45 -12.45
CA VAL A 53 -1.22 12.07 -12.24
C VAL A 53 -0.62 12.46 -13.59
N LEU A 54 -0.29 13.74 -13.73
CA LEU A 54 0.28 14.32 -14.95
C LEU A 54 1.76 13.95 -15.11
N PRO A 55 2.35 14.21 -16.31
CA PRO A 55 3.79 14.07 -16.50
C PRO A 55 4.58 14.88 -15.47
N ASN A 56 5.62 14.28 -14.89
CA ASN A 56 6.48 14.90 -13.86
C ASN A 56 5.75 15.38 -12.58
N GLU A 57 4.51 14.95 -12.38
CA GLU A 57 3.72 15.28 -11.19
C GLU A 57 3.94 14.28 -10.07
N SER A 58 3.76 14.77 -8.83
CA SER A 58 3.72 13.96 -7.62
C SER A 58 2.40 14.17 -6.90
N ILE A 59 1.81 13.09 -6.41
CA ILE A 59 0.62 13.13 -5.55
C ILE A 59 0.93 12.51 -4.19
N GLN A 60 0.37 13.10 -3.14
CA GLN A 60 0.40 12.54 -1.80
C GLN A 60 -0.93 11.84 -1.51
N LEU A 61 -0.87 10.55 -1.26
CA LEU A 61 -2.02 9.74 -0.86
C LEU A 61 -2.09 9.72 0.66
N LYS A 62 -3.20 10.20 1.22
CA LYS A 62 -3.46 10.27 2.66
C LYS A 62 -4.17 9.00 3.12
N ILE A 63 -3.71 8.41 4.20
CA ILE A 63 -4.26 7.22 4.85
C ILE A 63 -4.86 7.65 6.18
N GLU A 64 -6.12 7.33 6.44
CA GLU A 64 -6.83 7.66 7.67
C GLU A 64 -7.49 6.40 8.23
N LYS A 65 -7.49 6.31 9.56
CA LYS A 65 -8.19 5.26 10.28
C LYS A 65 -9.67 5.63 10.40
N THR A 66 -10.57 4.69 10.11
CA THR A 66 -12.02 4.87 10.14
C THR A 66 -12.71 4.16 11.30
N ASP A 67 -12.04 3.16 11.87
CA ASP A 67 -12.59 2.31 12.92
C ASP A 67 -11.60 2.14 14.06
N ASP A 68 -12.09 2.18 15.31
CA ASP A 68 -11.29 2.01 16.53
C ASP A 68 -11.26 0.57 17.07
N LEU A 69 -11.91 -0.36 16.38
CA LEU A 69 -12.02 -1.77 16.81
C LEU A 69 -10.76 -2.61 16.55
N LEU A 70 -9.62 -1.98 16.32
CA LEU A 70 -8.35 -2.70 16.15
C LEU A 70 -7.77 -3.14 17.49
N PRO A 71 -7.13 -4.32 17.56
CA PRO A 71 -6.47 -4.81 18.76
C PRO A 71 -5.46 -3.79 19.29
N THR A 72 -5.41 -3.65 20.63
CA THR A 72 -4.48 -2.73 21.30
C THR A 72 -3.27 -3.43 21.91
N ASP A 73 -3.25 -4.76 21.88
CA ASP A 73 -2.21 -5.62 22.44
C ASP A 73 -1.21 -6.14 21.40
N ARG A 74 -1.52 -5.96 20.11
CA ARG A 74 -0.71 -6.45 18.98
C ARG A 74 -0.84 -5.53 17.76
N GLU A 75 0.10 -5.69 16.82
CA GLU A 75 0.02 -5.03 15.52
C GLU A 75 -1.06 -5.67 14.63
N SER A 76 -1.62 -4.85 13.74
CA SER A 76 -2.52 -5.32 12.68
C SER A 76 -1.94 -4.93 11.32
N VAL A 77 -2.03 -5.84 10.34
CA VAL A 77 -1.40 -5.67 9.03
C VAL A 77 -2.46 -5.57 7.94
N PHE A 78 -2.28 -4.58 7.08
CA PHE A 78 -3.11 -4.32 5.90
C PHE A 78 -2.21 -4.15 4.67
N ARG A 79 -2.82 -4.04 3.49
CA ARG A 79 -2.13 -3.72 2.24
C ARG A 79 -2.62 -2.40 1.67
N ILE A 80 -1.69 -1.51 1.37
CA ILE A 80 -1.92 -0.36 0.51
C ILE A 80 -1.75 -0.83 -0.92
N ASN A 81 -2.75 -0.63 -1.75
CA ASN A 81 -2.72 -0.95 -3.16
C ASN A 81 -2.77 0.35 -3.97
N VAL A 82 -1.86 0.49 -4.91
CA VAL A 82 -1.82 1.60 -5.86
C VAL A 82 -1.70 1.01 -7.26
N LEU A 83 -2.81 1.00 -7.98
CA LEU A 83 -2.89 0.53 -9.36
C LEU A 83 -2.65 1.71 -10.30
N ALA A 84 -1.58 1.64 -11.08
CA ALA A 84 -1.27 2.60 -12.12
C ALA A 84 -1.74 2.07 -13.48
N ILE A 85 -2.65 2.80 -14.12
CA ILE A 85 -3.26 2.46 -15.41
C ILE A 85 -2.72 3.43 -16.46
N PRO A 86 -2.08 2.93 -17.53
CA PRO A 86 -1.54 3.78 -18.60
C PRO A 86 -2.67 4.44 -19.42
N PRO A 87 -2.40 5.58 -20.08
CA PRO A 87 -3.34 6.19 -20.98
C PRO A 87 -3.56 5.29 -22.19
N LYS A 88 -4.79 5.22 -22.69
CA LYS A 88 -5.10 4.54 -23.94
C LYS A 88 -4.59 5.39 -25.12
N GLU A 89 -3.69 4.86 -25.93
CA GLU A 89 -3.28 5.51 -27.16
C GLU A 89 -4.40 5.35 -28.20
N ILE A 90 -4.99 6.48 -28.60
CA ILE A 90 -5.95 6.50 -29.72
C ILE A 90 -5.12 6.65 -31.00
N SER A 91 -4.90 5.56 -31.71
CA SER A 91 -4.37 5.63 -33.05
C SER A 91 -5.48 6.13 -34.00
N ASN A 92 -5.33 7.36 -34.49
CA ASN A 92 -6.26 7.92 -35.47
C ASN A 92 -6.09 7.31 -36.87
N ASP A 93 -5.14 6.43 -37.08
CA ASP A 93 -4.88 5.77 -38.34
C ASP A 93 -5.74 4.51 -38.52
N LYS A 94 -6.85 4.67 -39.24
CA LYS A 94 -7.75 3.58 -39.66
C LYS A 94 -7.15 2.59 -40.66
N THR A 95 -5.90 2.81 -41.12
CA THR A 95 -5.29 2.08 -42.23
C THR A 95 -4.08 1.21 -41.87
N SER A 96 -3.59 1.26 -40.65
CA SER A 96 -2.48 0.40 -40.25
C SER A 96 -2.95 -0.65 -39.24
N SER A 97 -2.98 -1.90 -39.67
CA SER A 97 -2.98 -3.08 -38.83
C SER A 97 -1.64 -3.17 -38.06
N LYS A 98 -1.37 -2.19 -37.17
CA LYS A 98 -0.29 -2.33 -36.19
C LYS A 98 -0.68 -3.38 -35.19
N PRO A 99 0.25 -4.27 -34.80
CA PRO A 99 0.00 -5.20 -33.72
C PRO A 99 -0.47 -4.41 -32.51
N SER A 100 -1.53 -4.86 -31.89
CA SER A 100 -2.13 -4.24 -30.69
C SER A 100 -1.03 -3.97 -29.66
N ASP A 101 -0.77 -2.70 -29.36
CA ASP A 101 0.17 -2.33 -28.31
C ASP A 101 -0.28 -2.96 -26.99
N LEU A 102 0.56 -3.82 -26.45
CA LEU A 102 0.31 -4.47 -25.18
C LEU A 102 0.44 -3.42 -24.06
N GLN A 103 -0.66 -3.13 -23.39
CA GLN A 103 -0.70 -2.18 -22.28
C GLN A 103 -0.73 -2.94 -20.94
N PHE A 104 0.13 -2.55 -20.01
CA PHE A 104 0.19 -3.12 -18.68
C PHE A 104 -0.27 -2.11 -17.63
N ALA A 105 -1.19 -2.52 -16.77
CA ALA A 105 -1.47 -1.83 -15.53
C ALA A 105 -0.62 -2.46 -14.43
N ILE A 106 0.00 -1.63 -13.59
CA ILE A 106 0.91 -2.07 -12.53
C ILE A 106 0.25 -1.82 -11.18
N ASN A 107 0.07 -2.87 -10.39
CA ASN A 107 -0.41 -2.74 -9.01
C ASN A 107 0.75 -2.87 -8.03
N SER A 108 1.12 -1.76 -7.40
CA SER A 108 2.10 -1.73 -6.31
C SER A 108 1.40 -2.02 -4.98
N ARG A 109 1.92 -3.01 -4.23
CA ARG A 109 1.38 -3.41 -2.93
C ARG A 109 2.41 -3.16 -1.83
N ILE A 110 2.02 -2.40 -0.81
CA ILE A 110 2.87 -2.02 0.32
C ILE A 110 2.15 -2.41 1.61
N LYS A 111 2.90 -2.92 2.60
CA LYS A 111 2.34 -3.23 3.91
C LYS A 111 2.00 -1.95 4.67
N LEU A 112 0.80 -1.88 5.23
CA LEU A 112 0.39 -0.92 6.24
C LEU A 112 0.32 -1.65 7.58
N ILE A 113 1.15 -1.27 8.53
CA ILE A 113 1.21 -1.87 9.87
C ILE A 113 0.63 -0.87 10.84
N TYR A 114 -0.55 -1.17 11.37
CA TYR A 114 -1.10 -0.45 12.52
C TYR A 114 -0.40 -0.89 13.78
N ARG A 115 0.21 0.04 14.48
CA ARG A 115 0.96 -0.21 15.73
C ARG A 115 0.30 0.54 16.88
N PRO A 116 -0.23 -0.17 17.90
CA PRO A 116 -0.61 0.46 19.15
C PRO A 116 0.56 1.22 19.77
N HIS A 117 0.34 2.44 20.22
CA HIS A 117 1.40 3.33 20.70
C HIS A 117 2.28 2.68 21.80
N LYS A 118 1.68 1.92 22.70
CA LYS A 118 2.40 1.19 23.74
C LYS A 118 3.45 0.19 23.22
N LEU A 119 3.34 -0.23 21.96
CA LEU A 119 4.30 -1.12 21.29
C LEU A 119 5.34 -0.36 20.48
N ASN A 120 5.19 0.97 20.32
CA ASN A 120 6.07 1.80 19.50
C ASN A 120 7.29 2.36 20.24
N GLU A 121 7.78 1.62 21.24
CA GLU A 121 9.03 1.94 21.95
C GLU A 121 10.21 1.34 21.17
N THR A 122 11.12 2.20 20.68
CA THR A 122 12.26 1.80 19.85
C THR A 122 13.10 0.70 20.49
N ASP A 123 13.35 0.80 21.80
CA ASP A 123 14.16 -0.18 22.52
C ASP A 123 13.49 -1.55 22.60
N LYS A 124 12.17 -1.59 22.79
CA LYS A 124 11.40 -2.83 22.79
C LYS A 124 11.32 -3.45 21.40
N VAL A 125 11.14 -2.63 20.36
CA VAL A 125 11.14 -3.10 18.97
C VAL A 125 12.49 -3.71 18.61
N ASN A 126 13.60 -3.09 18.97
CA ASN A 126 14.94 -3.60 18.72
C ASN A 126 15.27 -4.83 19.58
N ALA A 127 14.76 -4.89 20.81
CA ALA A 127 14.95 -6.04 21.70
C ALA A 127 14.09 -7.27 21.29
N ALA A 128 13.03 -7.08 20.52
CA ALA A 128 12.14 -8.16 20.08
C ALA A 128 12.87 -9.26 19.33
N PHE A 129 13.84 -8.92 18.49
CA PHE A 129 14.69 -9.90 17.79
C PHE A 129 15.51 -10.78 18.75
N LYS A 130 15.97 -10.21 19.87
CA LYS A 130 16.75 -10.96 20.87
C LYS A 130 15.89 -11.87 21.74
N SER A 131 14.59 -11.61 21.81
CA SER A 131 13.61 -12.40 22.58
C SER A 131 12.98 -13.54 21.80
N LEU A 132 13.26 -13.64 20.49
CA LEU A 132 12.77 -14.75 19.64
C LEU A 132 13.30 -16.09 20.14
N LYS A 133 12.37 -17.02 20.40
CA LYS A 133 12.67 -18.41 20.73
C LYS A 133 12.20 -19.30 19.61
N ILE A 134 13.11 -20.07 19.05
CA ILE A 134 12.79 -21.04 18.01
C ILE A 134 12.53 -22.39 18.69
N LEU A 135 11.33 -22.91 18.57
CA LEU A 135 10.93 -24.20 19.07
C LEU A 135 10.70 -25.16 17.92
N LYS A 136 11.41 -26.29 17.93
CA LYS A 136 11.12 -27.37 17.00
C LYS A 136 10.06 -28.28 17.64
N LYS A 137 8.91 -28.39 16.97
CA LYS A 137 7.82 -29.27 17.40
C LYS A 137 7.51 -30.23 16.24
N ASN A 138 7.94 -31.49 16.39
CA ASN A 138 7.86 -32.51 15.34
C ASN A 138 8.58 -32.07 14.05
N GLU A 139 7.86 -31.99 12.95
CA GLU A 139 8.39 -31.55 11.63
C GLU A 139 8.24 -30.05 11.39
N TYR A 140 7.67 -29.28 12.32
CA TYR A 140 7.41 -27.85 12.18
C TYR A 140 8.31 -27.01 13.06
N ILE A 141 8.73 -25.84 12.54
CA ILE A 141 9.43 -24.80 13.30
C ILE A 141 8.41 -23.73 13.63
N SER A 142 8.24 -23.40 14.90
CA SER A 142 7.43 -22.26 15.36
C SER A 142 8.31 -21.21 16.03
N ILE A 143 7.95 -19.98 15.86
CA ILE A 143 8.61 -18.80 16.41
C ILE A 143 7.72 -18.18 17.47
#